data_8206d30bc6b4303dce6d8a4e4d6c23d7
#
_entry.id   8206d30bc6b4303dce6d8a4e4d6c23d7
#
_cell.length_a   1.000
_cell.length_b   1.000
_cell.length_c   1.000
_cell.angle_alpha   90.00
_cell.angle_beta   90.00
_cell.angle_gamma   90.00
#
_symmetry.space_group_name_H-M   'P 1'
#
loop_
_entity.id
_entity.type
_entity.pdbx_description
1 polymer ?
#
loop_
_entity_poly.entity_id
_entity_poly.type
_entity_poly.pdbx_seq_one_letter_code
_entity_poly.pdbx_strand_id
1 'polypeptide(L)'
;MKYTVITTFNADGYAKYGQRMIQTFLQTWPVNLVVYAEGCDVNETASTLEVHDIAIVEELATFKQQWQGVPRANGDVSADPIRSQRKDAGKGFKWDAVRFAHKVYSIFHCAKNTNTDWLIWMDADTVCHSPITQEDLERLCPATTDLCFLGRRGKFSECGLYAMNLQSPRTRDFLTQFQRYYDDAEQGIFTLAEWHDSFVFDAVRKHHPLVELDWSSHLITGEGHPLINSHWGAYLDHLKGKRKTTGRSPATDLKVQRTEAYWQ
;
A
#
# COMPACT_ATOMS: atom_id res chain seq x y z
N MET A 1 20.01 -2.53 -9.10
CA MET A 1 18.90 -3.45 -8.71
C MET A 1 17.70 -3.20 -9.61
N LYS A 2 16.83 -4.20 -9.79
CA LYS A 2 15.55 -4.05 -10.51
C LYS A 2 14.44 -3.72 -9.53
N TYR A 3 13.61 -2.75 -9.88
CA TYR A 3 12.47 -2.32 -9.09
C TYR A 3 11.18 -2.46 -9.89
N THR A 4 10.13 -2.90 -9.22
CA THR A 4 8.76 -2.90 -9.76
C THR A 4 7.84 -2.25 -8.73
N VAL A 5 7.06 -1.29 -9.17
CA VAL A 5 5.99 -0.69 -8.37
C VAL A 5 4.69 -1.40 -8.70
N ILE A 6 3.86 -1.63 -7.69
CA ILE A 6 2.57 -2.28 -7.84
C ILE A 6 1.47 -1.45 -7.21
N THR A 7 0.31 -1.42 -7.86
CA THR A 7 -0.92 -0.79 -7.35
C THR A 7 -2.16 -1.56 -7.77
N THR A 8 -3.30 -1.23 -7.16
CA THR A 8 -4.61 -1.74 -7.55
C THR A 8 -5.70 -0.67 -7.39
N PHE A 9 -6.72 -0.74 -8.20
CA PHE A 9 -7.91 0.08 -8.12
C PHE A 9 -9.08 -0.58 -8.86
N ASN A 10 -10.29 -0.14 -8.54
CA ASN A 10 -11.49 -0.41 -9.32
C ASN A 10 -11.80 0.75 -10.28
N ALA A 11 -12.87 0.62 -11.08
CA ALA A 11 -13.27 1.63 -12.07
C ALA A 11 -13.45 3.03 -11.46
N ASP A 12 -14.08 3.13 -10.28
CA ASP A 12 -14.26 4.40 -9.57
C ASP A 12 -12.92 4.99 -9.09
N GLY A 13 -12.03 4.16 -8.58
CA GLY A 13 -10.68 4.54 -8.18
C GLY A 13 -9.83 4.98 -9.37
N TYR A 14 -9.92 4.28 -10.52
CA TYR A 14 -9.23 4.68 -11.74
C TYR A 14 -9.65 6.08 -12.18
N ALA A 15 -10.96 6.32 -12.30
CA ALA A 15 -11.49 7.62 -12.72
C ALA A 15 -11.12 8.77 -11.77
N LYS A 16 -11.08 8.50 -10.45
CA LYS A 16 -10.85 9.54 -9.44
C LYS A 16 -9.38 9.89 -9.21
N TYR A 17 -8.49 8.91 -9.32
CA TYR A 17 -7.07 9.11 -8.98
C TYR A 17 -6.10 8.17 -9.71
N GLY A 18 -6.49 6.95 -10.05
CA GLY A 18 -5.61 5.93 -10.62
C GLY A 18 -5.04 6.34 -11.97
N GLN A 19 -5.84 6.95 -12.83
CA GLN A 19 -5.38 7.49 -14.11
C GLN A 19 -4.26 8.50 -13.92
N ARG A 20 -4.45 9.46 -13.02
CA ARG A 20 -3.43 10.48 -12.73
C ARG A 20 -2.16 9.87 -12.13
N MET A 21 -2.33 8.87 -11.26
CA MET A 21 -1.18 8.15 -10.69
C MET A 21 -0.34 7.52 -11.79
N ILE A 22 -0.95 6.78 -12.72
CA ILE A 22 -0.25 6.15 -13.84
C ILE A 22 0.45 7.20 -14.69
N GLN A 23 -0.25 8.26 -15.11
CA GLN A 23 0.29 9.31 -15.95
C GLN A 23 1.51 10.00 -15.32
N THR A 24 1.42 10.36 -14.03
CA THR A 24 2.53 11.01 -13.33
C THR A 24 3.67 10.04 -13.06
N PHE A 25 3.39 8.78 -12.79
CA PHE A 25 4.40 7.74 -12.64
C PHE A 25 5.21 7.56 -13.93
N LEU A 26 4.54 7.35 -15.05
CA LEU A 26 5.21 7.13 -16.34
C LEU A 26 6.08 8.31 -16.79
N GLN A 27 5.79 9.52 -16.32
CA GLN A 27 6.57 10.71 -16.61
C GLN A 27 7.83 10.85 -15.72
N THR A 28 7.81 10.27 -14.52
CA THR A 28 8.80 10.62 -13.49
C THR A 28 9.58 9.43 -12.93
N TRP A 29 9.11 8.19 -13.16
CA TRP A 29 9.74 6.98 -12.61
C TRP A 29 10.36 6.11 -13.70
N PRO A 30 11.64 5.69 -13.56
CA PRO A 30 12.36 4.92 -14.57
C PRO A 30 12.21 3.40 -14.41
N VAL A 31 11.18 2.92 -13.72
CA VAL A 31 10.99 1.51 -13.35
C VAL A 31 9.61 1.01 -13.77
N ASN A 32 9.39 -0.32 -13.68
CA ASN A 32 8.12 -0.90 -14.08
C ASN A 32 6.99 -0.59 -13.09
N LEU A 33 5.80 -0.37 -13.64
CA LEU A 33 4.54 -0.28 -12.91
C LEU A 33 3.65 -1.45 -13.31
N VAL A 34 3.23 -2.24 -12.32
CA VAL A 34 2.22 -3.29 -12.48
C VAL A 34 0.93 -2.83 -11.84
N VAL A 35 -0.14 -2.87 -12.60
CA VAL A 35 -1.49 -2.46 -12.16
C VAL A 35 -2.42 -3.65 -12.18
N TYR A 36 -3.11 -3.89 -11.07
CA TYR A 36 -4.24 -4.81 -11.00
C TYR A 36 -5.53 -3.99 -11.03
N ALA A 37 -6.21 -3.96 -12.19
CA ALA A 37 -7.44 -3.21 -12.40
C ALA A 37 -8.67 -4.10 -12.15
N GLU A 38 -9.68 -3.58 -11.45
CA GLU A 38 -10.94 -4.27 -11.21
C GLU A 38 -12.07 -3.59 -11.99
N GLY A 39 -12.62 -4.32 -12.98
CA GLY A 39 -13.80 -3.89 -13.73
C GLY A 39 -13.61 -2.61 -14.53
N CYS A 40 -12.40 -2.33 -15.00
CA CYS A 40 -12.11 -1.20 -15.89
C CYS A 40 -10.92 -1.44 -16.80
N ASP A 41 -10.97 -0.84 -17.97
CA ASP A 41 -9.84 -0.76 -18.88
C ASP A 41 -8.94 0.43 -18.50
N VAL A 42 -7.63 0.22 -18.56
CA VAL A 42 -6.61 1.26 -18.39
C VAL A 42 -6.17 1.73 -19.77
N ASN A 43 -6.31 3.03 -20.03
CA ASN A 43 -6.06 3.60 -21.35
C ASN A 43 -4.60 3.99 -21.58
N GLU A 44 -3.81 4.11 -20.52
CA GLU A 44 -2.38 4.43 -20.61
C GLU A 44 -1.60 3.23 -21.16
N THR A 45 -0.60 3.52 -21.98
CA THR A 45 0.29 2.51 -22.58
C THR A 45 1.75 2.97 -22.49
N ALA A 46 2.62 2.09 -22.04
CA ALA A 46 4.07 2.30 -22.03
C ALA A 46 4.78 0.95 -21.93
N SER A 47 6.03 0.88 -22.36
CA SER A 47 6.84 -0.35 -22.25
C SER A 47 7.15 -0.75 -20.82
N THR A 48 7.01 0.19 -19.88
CA THR A 48 7.20 -0.02 -18.43
C THR A 48 5.89 -0.20 -17.68
N LEU A 49 4.74 -0.22 -18.35
CA LEU A 49 3.42 -0.43 -17.78
C LEU A 49 2.90 -1.82 -18.13
N GLU A 50 2.57 -2.59 -17.11
CA GLU A 50 1.87 -3.87 -17.22
C GLU A 50 0.53 -3.78 -16.50
N VAL A 51 -0.57 -4.13 -17.17
CA VAL A 51 -1.92 -4.07 -16.63
C VAL A 51 -2.54 -5.46 -16.65
N HIS A 52 -3.05 -5.87 -15.51
CA HIS A 52 -3.79 -7.12 -15.34
C HIS A 52 -5.23 -6.82 -14.90
N ASP A 53 -6.18 -7.60 -15.40
CA ASP A 53 -7.45 -7.74 -14.70
C ASP A 53 -7.19 -8.45 -13.36
N ILE A 54 -7.64 -7.89 -12.25
CA ILE A 54 -7.45 -8.47 -10.93
C ILE A 54 -8.10 -9.86 -10.79
N ALA A 55 -9.02 -10.21 -11.69
CA ALA A 55 -9.67 -11.52 -11.73
C ALA A 55 -8.69 -12.69 -11.96
N ILE A 56 -7.47 -12.42 -12.48
CA ILE A 56 -6.43 -13.45 -12.60
C ILE A 56 -5.88 -13.92 -11.25
N VAL A 57 -6.15 -13.18 -10.16
CA VAL A 57 -5.69 -13.52 -8.81
C VAL A 57 -6.68 -14.48 -8.15
N GLU A 58 -6.45 -15.78 -8.37
CA GLU A 58 -7.37 -16.84 -7.95
C GLU A 58 -7.61 -16.87 -6.44
N GLU A 59 -6.57 -16.61 -5.65
CA GLU A 59 -6.67 -16.56 -4.19
C GLU A 59 -7.58 -15.41 -3.72
N LEU A 60 -7.55 -14.25 -4.40
CA LEU A 60 -8.49 -13.15 -4.13
C LEU A 60 -9.92 -13.55 -4.51
N ALA A 61 -10.11 -14.22 -5.65
CA ALA A 61 -11.43 -14.67 -6.07
C ALA A 61 -12.02 -15.65 -5.04
N THR A 62 -11.21 -16.58 -4.54
CA THR A 62 -11.59 -17.53 -3.48
C THR A 62 -11.96 -16.79 -2.19
N PHE A 63 -11.14 -15.85 -1.75
CA PHE A 63 -11.40 -15.03 -0.57
C PHE A 63 -12.73 -14.23 -0.72
N LYS A 64 -12.94 -13.60 -1.87
CA LYS A 64 -14.19 -12.86 -2.15
C LYS A 64 -15.40 -13.79 -2.16
N GLN A 65 -15.31 -14.96 -2.80
CA GLN A 65 -16.40 -15.95 -2.82
C GLN A 65 -16.82 -16.32 -1.40
N GLN A 66 -15.88 -16.47 -0.49
CA GLN A 66 -16.15 -16.84 0.90
C GLN A 66 -16.67 -15.68 1.75
N TRP A 67 -16.15 -14.46 1.57
CA TRP A 67 -16.32 -13.36 2.52
C TRP A 67 -17.10 -12.15 2.02
N GLN A 68 -17.24 -11.96 0.71
CA GLN A 68 -17.91 -10.78 0.14
C GLN A 68 -19.39 -10.67 0.57
N GLY A 69 -20.07 -11.78 0.79
CA GLY A 69 -21.45 -11.83 1.29
C GLY A 69 -21.57 -11.77 2.82
N VAL A 70 -20.46 -11.71 3.56
CA VAL A 70 -20.47 -11.72 5.02
C VAL A 70 -20.33 -10.31 5.58
N PRO A 71 -21.39 -9.73 6.20
CA PRO A 71 -21.43 -8.33 6.61
C PRO A 71 -20.23 -7.89 7.46
N ARG A 72 -19.85 -8.69 8.48
CA ARG A 72 -18.72 -8.37 9.35
C ARG A 72 -17.40 -8.21 8.59
N ALA A 73 -17.19 -8.97 7.50
CA ALA A 73 -15.96 -8.94 6.71
C ALA A 73 -15.90 -7.72 5.75
N ASN A 74 -17.01 -7.01 5.60
CA ASN A 74 -17.19 -5.82 4.75
C ASN A 74 -17.35 -4.53 5.57
N GLY A 75 -16.85 -4.50 6.80
CA GLY A 75 -16.89 -3.32 7.65
C GLY A 75 -18.25 -3.02 8.29
N ASP A 76 -19.23 -3.91 8.16
CA ASP A 76 -20.50 -3.80 8.89
C ASP A 76 -20.33 -4.32 10.32
N VAL A 77 -19.97 -3.39 11.20
CA VAL A 77 -19.73 -3.71 12.62
C VAL A 77 -21.04 -4.06 13.35
N SER A 78 -22.21 -3.73 12.82
CA SER A 78 -23.49 -4.07 13.46
C SER A 78 -23.71 -5.58 13.49
N ALA A 79 -23.12 -6.30 12.55
CA ALA A 79 -23.14 -7.75 12.48
C ALA A 79 -22.15 -8.44 13.43
N ASP A 80 -21.35 -7.69 14.22
CA ASP A 80 -20.37 -8.22 15.15
C ASP A 80 -20.66 -7.75 16.59
N PRO A 81 -21.08 -8.66 17.50
CA PRO A 81 -21.47 -8.30 18.87
C PRO A 81 -20.37 -7.64 19.70
N ILE A 82 -19.10 -7.95 19.40
CA ILE A 82 -17.96 -7.41 20.13
C ILE A 82 -17.59 -6.03 19.57
N ARG A 83 -17.51 -5.91 18.24
CA ARG A 83 -17.06 -4.67 17.57
C ARG A 83 -18.09 -3.57 17.57
N SER A 84 -19.39 -3.92 17.53
CA SER A 84 -20.50 -2.96 17.64
C SER A 84 -20.48 -2.14 18.93
N GLN A 85 -19.92 -2.69 20.00
CA GLN A 85 -19.82 -2.02 21.32
C GLN A 85 -18.56 -1.13 21.46
N ARG A 86 -17.67 -1.11 20.48
CA ARG A 86 -16.45 -0.30 20.57
C ARG A 86 -16.75 1.18 20.34
N LYS A 87 -15.99 2.05 21.02
CA LYS A 87 -16.07 3.52 20.85
C LYS A 87 -15.77 3.97 19.41
N ASP A 88 -15.04 3.16 18.65
CA ASP A 88 -14.65 3.42 17.27
C ASP A 88 -15.47 2.62 16.24
N ALA A 89 -16.60 2.03 16.63
CA ALA A 89 -17.50 1.26 15.75
C ALA A 89 -17.89 2.01 14.46
N GLY A 90 -18.06 3.34 14.53
CA GLY A 90 -18.34 4.16 13.33
C GLY A 90 -17.20 4.20 12.29
N LYS A 91 -16.05 3.57 12.55
CA LYS A 91 -14.94 3.43 11.62
C LYS A 91 -14.92 2.05 10.97
N GLY A 92 -16.02 1.65 10.33
CA GLY A 92 -16.19 0.32 9.72
C GLY A 92 -15.04 -0.13 8.83
N PHE A 93 -14.34 0.81 8.17
CA PHE A 93 -13.16 0.48 7.35
C PHE A 93 -12.08 -0.32 8.09
N LYS A 94 -12.01 -0.22 9.42
CA LYS A 94 -11.05 -0.98 10.24
C LYS A 94 -11.26 -2.49 10.15
N TRP A 95 -12.47 -2.91 9.81
CA TRP A 95 -12.90 -4.31 9.70
C TRP A 95 -13.39 -4.68 8.31
N ASP A 96 -13.04 -3.91 7.29
CA ASP A 96 -13.34 -4.18 5.88
C ASP A 96 -12.25 -5.06 5.25
N ALA A 97 -12.23 -6.33 5.67
CA ALA A 97 -11.24 -7.30 5.22
C ALA A 97 -11.29 -7.51 3.70
N VAL A 98 -12.49 -7.55 3.12
CA VAL A 98 -12.70 -7.75 1.67
C VAL A 98 -12.07 -6.62 0.88
N ARG A 99 -12.24 -5.39 1.31
CA ARG A 99 -11.61 -4.22 0.67
C ARG A 99 -10.08 -4.33 0.66
N PHE A 100 -9.47 -4.66 1.81
CA PHE A 100 -8.01 -4.72 1.91
C PHE A 100 -7.42 -5.98 1.30
N ALA A 101 -8.21 -7.04 1.10
CA ALA A 101 -7.80 -8.25 0.38
C ALA A 101 -7.32 -7.95 -1.05
N HIS A 102 -7.96 -7.00 -1.76
CA HIS A 102 -7.52 -6.60 -3.11
C HIS A 102 -6.05 -6.17 -3.13
N LYS A 103 -5.65 -5.34 -2.17
CA LYS A 103 -4.27 -4.88 -2.02
C LYS A 103 -3.30 -6.02 -1.76
N VAL A 104 -3.56 -6.79 -0.71
CA VAL A 104 -2.58 -7.78 -0.24
C VAL A 104 -2.44 -8.96 -1.21
N TYR A 105 -3.53 -9.43 -1.80
CA TYR A 105 -3.45 -10.50 -2.79
C TYR A 105 -2.80 -10.05 -4.10
N SER A 106 -2.97 -8.79 -4.54
CA SER A 106 -2.22 -8.24 -5.67
C SER A 106 -0.71 -8.26 -5.39
N ILE A 107 -0.31 -7.91 -4.17
CA ILE A 107 1.10 -7.95 -3.75
C ILE A 107 1.63 -9.39 -3.77
N PHE A 108 0.90 -10.35 -3.20
CA PHE A 108 1.33 -11.75 -3.15
C PHE A 108 1.44 -12.35 -4.55
N HIS A 109 0.45 -12.08 -5.41
CA HIS A 109 0.47 -12.54 -6.80
C HIS A 109 1.65 -11.95 -7.57
N CYS A 110 1.85 -10.64 -7.48
CA CYS A 110 2.98 -9.99 -8.16
C CYS A 110 4.32 -10.50 -7.63
N ALA A 111 4.50 -10.64 -6.32
CA ALA A 111 5.74 -11.15 -5.72
C ALA A 111 6.12 -12.55 -6.20
N LYS A 112 5.13 -13.41 -6.50
CA LYS A 112 5.34 -14.76 -7.04
C LYS A 112 5.70 -14.77 -8.52
N ASN A 113 5.20 -13.80 -9.30
CA ASN A 113 5.24 -13.81 -10.75
C ASN A 113 6.21 -12.79 -11.37
N THR A 114 6.87 -11.95 -10.57
CA THR A 114 7.82 -10.96 -11.05
C THR A 114 9.27 -11.41 -10.91
N ASN A 115 10.12 -10.95 -11.84
CA ASN A 115 11.59 -11.09 -11.75
C ASN A 115 12.23 -9.75 -11.40
N THR A 116 11.88 -9.23 -10.23
CA THR A 116 12.41 -7.98 -9.67
C THR A 116 13.16 -8.25 -8.36
N ASP A 117 14.09 -7.35 -8.01
CA ASP A 117 14.79 -7.42 -6.72
C ASP A 117 13.94 -6.78 -5.62
N TRP A 118 13.31 -5.65 -5.95
CA TRP A 118 12.46 -4.90 -5.04
C TRP A 118 11.04 -4.75 -5.57
N LEU A 119 10.06 -5.13 -4.77
CA LEU A 119 8.65 -4.87 -5.01
C LEU A 119 8.18 -3.72 -4.11
N ILE A 120 7.69 -2.65 -4.72
CA ILE A 120 7.23 -1.44 -4.03
C ILE A 120 5.71 -1.35 -4.16
N TRP A 121 5.01 -1.44 -3.03
CA TRP A 121 3.60 -1.08 -3.00
C TRP A 121 3.43 0.43 -3.00
N MET A 122 2.52 0.96 -3.82
CA MET A 122 2.13 2.36 -3.86
C MET A 122 0.61 2.47 -3.99
N ASP A 123 -0.06 3.11 -3.04
CA ASP A 123 -1.51 3.35 -3.13
C ASP A 123 -1.81 4.19 -4.38
N ALA A 124 -2.88 3.84 -5.12
CA ALA A 124 -3.24 4.46 -6.39
C ALA A 124 -3.64 5.95 -6.27
N ASP A 125 -3.93 6.44 -5.07
CA ASP A 125 -4.18 7.86 -4.80
C ASP A 125 -2.89 8.67 -4.52
N THR A 126 -1.76 8.21 -5.07
CA THR A 126 -0.46 8.88 -5.01
C THR A 126 -0.17 9.64 -6.31
N VAL A 127 0.40 10.83 -6.19
CA VAL A 127 0.91 11.63 -7.32
C VAL A 127 2.42 11.59 -7.31
N CYS A 128 3.03 11.20 -8.43
CA CYS A 128 4.47 11.21 -8.64
C CYS A 128 4.85 12.56 -9.29
N HIS A 129 5.23 13.54 -8.46
CA HIS A 129 5.35 14.94 -8.91
C HIS A 129 6.76 15.34 -9.33
N SER A 130 7.77 14.54 -9.02
CA SER A 130 9.17 14.83 -9.35
C SER A 130 9.90 13.58 -9.84
N PRO A 131 10.85 13.72 -10.78
CA PRO A 131 11.64 12.59 -11.26
C PRO A 131 12.43 11.94 -10.10
N ILE A 132 12.46 10.61 -10.10
CA ILE A 132 13.32 9.81 -9.22
C ILE A 132 14.36 9.09 -10.05
N THR A 133 15.59 8.99 -9.54
CA THR A 133 16.67 8.28 -10.21
C THR A 133 16.84 6.86 -9.66
N GLN A 134 17.56 6.03 -10.40
CA GLN A 134 17.97 4.71 -9.95
C GLN A 134 18.78 4.80 -8.63
N GLU A 135 19.67 5.79 -8.52
CA GLU A 135 20.48 6.03 -7.33
C GLU A 135 19.62 6.43 -6.12
N ASP A 136 18.58 7.25 -6.34
CA ASP A 136 17.62 7.57 -5.28
C ASP A 136 16.91 6.34 -4.75
N LEU A 137 16.47 5.44 -5.65
CA LEU A 137 15.84 4.18 -5.26
C LEU A 137 16.80 3.28 -4.48
N GLU A 138 18.07 3.19 -4.88
CA GLU A 138 19.10 2.42 -4.17
C GLU A 138 19.39 2.98 -2.77
N ARG A 139 19.33 4.30 -2.61
CA ARG A 139 19.45 4.97 -1.31
C ARG A 139 18.22 4.76 -0.43
N LEU A 140 17.02 4.79 -1.02
CA LEU A 140 15.75 4.63 -0.30
C LEU A 140 15.41 3.17 0.03
N CYS A 141 15.92 2.23 -0.78
CA CYS A 141 15.75 0.79 -0.62
C CYS A 141 17.13 0.09 -0.64
N PRO A 142 17.93 0.21 0.44
CA PRO A 142 19.28 -0.36 0.49
C PRO A 142 19.25 -1.88 0.41
N ALA A 143 20.17 -2.47 -0.37
CA ALA A 143 20.25 -3.93 -0.57
C ALA A 143 20.44 -4.74 0.73
N THR A 144 20.89 -4.08 1.79
CA THR A 144 21.10 -4.68 3.11
C THR A 144 19.83 -4.79 3.95
N THR A 145 18.72 -4.24 3.49
CA THR A 145 17.42 -4.28 4.18
C THR A 145 16.48 -5.28 3.54
N ASP A 146 15.55 -5.82 4.33
CA ASP A 146 14.51 -6.73 3.88
C ASP A 146 13.22 -5.97 3.56
N LEU A 147 12.88 -4.99 4.40
CA LEU A 147 11.64 -4.24 4.35
C LEU A 147 11.87 -2.77 4.65
N CYS A 148 11.36 -1.90 3.78
CA CYS A 148 11.34 -0.45 4.02
C CYS A 148 9.89 0.03 4.11
N PHE A 149 9.58 0.86 5.09
CA PHE A 149 8.19 1.29 5.36
C PHE A 149 8.14 2.69 6.00
N LEU A 150 6.94 3.20 6.17
CA LEU A 150 6.67 4.47 6.86
C LEU A 150 6.06 4.19 8.23
N GLY A 151 6.87 4.23 9.29
CA GLY A 151 6.41 4.10 10.66
C GLY A 151 5.60 5.33 11.12
N ARG A 152 4.80 5.13 12.16
CA ARG A 152 4.10 6.22 12.87
C ARG A 152 4.20 5.97 14.36
N ARG A 153 4.76 6.93 15.09
CA ARG A 153 4.91 6.79 16.55
C ARG A 153 3.55 6.66 17.23
N GLY A 154 3.35 5.56 17.95
CA GLY A 154 2.11 5.29 18.68
C GLY A 154 0.89 4.94 17.81
N LYS A 155 1.09 4.69 16.50
CA LYS A 155 0.05 4.28 15.54
C LYS A 155 0.58 3.16 14.66
N PHE A 156 -0.30 2.57 13.83
CA PHE A 156 0.11 1.60 12.81
C PHE A 156 0.90 2.28 11.69
N SER A 157 1.76 1.51 11.03
CA SER A 157 2.53 1.96 9.87
C SER A 157 1.62 2.57 8.80
N GLU A 158 2.17 3.50 8.04
CA GLU A 158 1.51 4.09 6.88
C GLU A 158 1.72 3.17 5.68
N CYS A 159 0.72 2.37 5.36
CA CYS A 159 0.82 1.38 4.28
C CYS A 159 0.48 1.92 2.88
N GLY A 160 0.42 3.23 2.68
CA GLY A 160 0.31 3.83 1.36
C GLY A 160 1.55 3.65 0.49
N LEU A 161 2.69 3.39 1.13
CA LEU A 161 3.96 3.10 0.46
C LEU A 161 4.83 2.21 1.35
N TYR A 162 5.33 1.10 0.82
CA TYR A 162 6.38 0.28 1.42
C TYR A 162 7.08 -0.57 0.36
N ALA A 163 8.31 -0.99 0.64
CA ALA A 163 9.14 -1.75 -0.30
C ALA A 163 9.65 -3.03 0.33
N MET A 164 9.68 -4.11 -0.44
CA MET A 164 10.02 -5.46 -0.04
C MET A 164 11.15 -6.00 -0.91
N ASN A 165 12.26 -6.39 -0.30
CA ASN A 165 13.40 -6.99 -0.98
C ASN A 165 13.11 -8.47 -1.27
N LEU A 166 12.70 -8.80 -2.49
CA LEU A 166 12.36 -10.17 -2.87
C LEU A 166 13.56 -11.10 -2.98
N GLN A 167 14.79 -10.57 -2.94
CA GLN A 167 16.00 -11.40 -2.88
C GLN A 167 16.24 -11.96 -1.47
N SER A 168 15.67 -11.32 -0.44
CA SER A 168 15.80 -11.79 0.93
C SER A 168 14.88 -13.00 1.23
N PRO A 169 15.40 -14.11 1.75
CA PRO A 169 14.59 -15.21 2.26
C PRO A 169 13.62 -14.76 3.37
N ARG A 170 14.05 -13.85 4.25
CA ARG A 170 13.21 -13.34 5.34
C ARG A 170 11.99 -12.57 4.83
N THR A 171 12.15 -11.82 3.74
CA THR A 171 11.02 -11.15 3.08
C THR A 171 10.04 -12.15 2.48
N ARG A 172 10.54 -13.23 1.87
CA ARG A 172 9.66 -14.29 1.32
C ARG A 172 8.91 -15.01 2.43
N ASP A 173 9.55 -15.29 3.55
CA ASP A 173 8.89 -15.88 4.73
C ASP A 173 7.82 -14.94 5.30
N PHE A 174 8.13 -13.65 5.40
CA PHE A 174 7.15 -12.63 5.82
C PHE A 174 5.95 -12.60 4.88
N LEU A 175 6.15 -12.54 3.56
CA LEU A 175 5.05 -12.53 2.58
C LEU A 175 4.21 -13.82 2.66
N THR A 176 4.86 -14.98 2.84
CA THR A 176 4.17 -16.27 3.01
C THR A 176 3.28 -16.26 4.26
N GLN A 177 3.78 -15.76 5.38
CA GLN A 177 2.98 -15.66 6.61
C GLN A 177 1.88 -14.61 6.50
N PHE A 178 2.17 -13.47 5.85
CA PHE A 178 1.19 -12.43 5.63
C PHE A 178 0.02 -12.96 4.77
N GLN A 179 0.31 -13.73 3.72
CA GLN A 179 -0.70 -14.38 2.90
C GLN A 179 -1.53 -15.37 3.72
N ARG A 180 -0.92 -16.20 4.57
CA ARG A 180 -1.64 -17.18 5.41
C ARG A 180 -2.70 -16.55 6.31
N TYR A 181 -2.48 -15.32 6.80
CA TYR A 181 -3.48 -14.59 7.59
C TYR A 181 -4.78 -14.35 6.80
N TYR A 182 -4.68 -14.22 5.47
CA TYR A 182 -5.84 -14.05 4.60
C TYR A 182 -6.39 -15.39 4.09
N ASP A 183 -5.52 -16.32 3.71
CA ASP A 183 -5.92 -17.64 3.19
C ASP A 183 -6.71 -18.44 4.24
N ASP A 184 -6.30 -18.38 5.50
CA ASP A 184 -7.03 -18.95 6.64
C ASP A 184 -7.59 -17.82 7.52
N ALA A 185 -8.54 -17.06 6.97
CA ALA A 185 -9.02 -15.84 7.59
C ALA A 185 -9.60 -16.02 8.99
N GLU A 186 -10.28 -17.16 9.27
CA GLU A 186 -10.87 -17.44 10.60
C GLU A 186 -9.80 -17.62 11.67
N GLN A 187 -8.67 -18.25 11.36
CA GLN A 187 -7.54 -18.42 12.26
C GLN A 187 -6.51 -17.28 12.12
N GLY A 188 -6.62 -16.50 11.05
CA GLY A 188 -5.74 -15.39 10.70
C GLY A 188 -6.34 -14.03 11.03
N ILE A 189 -6.73 -13.26 9.99
CA ILE A 189 -7.11 -11.85 10.15
C ILE A 189 -8.29 -11.65 11.11
N PHE A 190 -9.26 -12.57 11.18
CA PHE A 190 -10.44 -12.42 12.04
C PHE A 190 -10.14 -12.64 13.53
N THR A 191 -8.98 -13.18 13.88
CA THR A 191 -8.50 -13.23 15.27
C THR A 191 -7.89 -11.91 15.73
N LEU A 192 -7.54 -11.01 14.79
CA LEU A 192 -6.92 -9.73 15.08
C LEU A 192 -7.96 -8.68 15.53
N ALA A 193 -7.49 -7.67 16.24
CA ALA A 193 -8.33 -6.58 16.73
C ALA A 193 -8.88 -5.68 15.62
N GLU A 194 -8.13 -5.50 14.54
CA GLU A 194 -8.50 -4.74 13.34
C GLU A 194 -8.00 -5.48 12.09
N TRP A 195 -8.67 -5.30 10.92
CA TRP A 195 -8.42 -6.08 9.70
C TRP A 195 -7.97 -5.22 8.51
N HIS A 196 -7.78 -3.93 8.72
CA HIS A 196 -7.20 -3.08 7.67
C HIS A 196 -5.71 -3.38 7.48
N ASP A 197 -5.21 -3.10 6.30
CA ASP A 197 -3.87 -3.42 5.84
C ASP A 197 -2.76 -3.02 6.81
N SER A 198 -2.81 -1.80 7.35
CA SER A 198 -1.78 -1.27 8.27
C SER A 198 -1.71 -2.05 9.58
N PHE A 199 -2.85 -2.51 10.12
CA PHE A 199 -2.87 -3.33 11.32
C PHE A 199 -2.29 -4.71 11.07
N VAL A 200 -2.78 -5.38 10.01
CA VAL A 200 -2.35 -6.74 9.67
C VAL A 200 -0.88 -6.77 9.28
N PHE A 201 -0.43 -5.79 8.48
CA PHE A 201 0.98 -5.62 8.12
C PHE A 201 1.88 -5.54 9.37
N ASP A 202 1.55 -4.67 10.33
CA ASP A 202 2.33 -4.53 11.56
C ASP A 202 2.23 -5.76 12.47
N ALA A 203 1.06 -6.41 12.53
CA ALA A 203 0.88 -7.62 13.32
C ALA A 203 1.78 -8.76 12.82
N VAL A 204 1.87 -8.94 11.48
CA VAL A 204 2.73 -9.98 10.89
C VAL A 204 4.21 -9.56 10.98
N ARG A 205 4.55 -8.35 10.55
CA ARG A 205 5.91 -7.83 10.48
C ARG A 205 6.67 -7.97 11.80
N LYS A 206 6.04 -7.60 12.91
CA LYS A 206 6.66 -7.61 14.25
C LYS A 206 7.03 -9.01 14.75
N HIS A 207 6.52 -10.06 14.12
CA HIS A 207 6.85 -11.45 14.46
C HIS A 207 7.94 -12.06 13.55
N HIS A 208 8.50 -11.27 12.62
CA HIS A 208 9.55 -11.72 11.72
C HIS A 208 10.87 -10.99 12.00
N PRO A 209 12.02 -11.70 11.93
CA PRO A 209 13.33 -11.12 12.17
C PRO A 209 13.85 -10.36 10.91
N LEU A 210 13.07 -9.38 10.45
CA LEU A 210 13.40 -8.56 9.29
C LEU A 210 14.45 -7.50 9.62
N VAL A 211 15.36 -7.25 8.69
CA VAL A 211 16.19 -6.03 8.70
C VAL A 211 15.35 -4.92 8.09
N GLU A 212 14.92 -3.98 8.92
CA GLU A 212 13.94 -2.96 8.57
C GLU A 212 14.57 -1.58 8.43
N LEU A 213 14.02 -0.79 7.49
CA LEU A 213 14.27 0.64 7.38
C LEU A 213 12.95 1.40 7.51
N ASP A 214 12.80 2.13 8.61
CA ASP A 214 11.69 3.08 8.76
C ASP A 214 12.07 4.43 8.15
N TRP A 215 11.47 4.74 6.99
CA TRP A 215 11.68 6.00 6.26
C TRP A 215 11.23 7.25 7.01
N SER A 216 10.44 7.09 8.06
CA SER A 216 9.90 8.18 8.87
C SER A 216 10.50 8.24 10.27
N SER A 217 11.54 7.44 10.56
CA SER A 217 12.18 7.37 11.88
C SER A 217 12.71 8.72 12.40
N HIS A 218 13.07 9.62 11.50
CA HIS A 218 13.53 10.99 11.81
C HIS A 218 12.39 11.96 12.19
N LEU A 219 11.10 11.59 11.96
CA LEU A 219 9.98 12.44 12.31
C LEU A 219 9.71 12.38 13.81
N ILE A 220 9.84 13.53 14.48
CA ILE A 220 9.74 13.65 15.95
C ILE A 220 8.32 13.38 16.43
N THR A 221 7.32 13.71 15.61
CA THR A 221 5.90 13.59 15.97
C THR A 221 5.23 12.50 15.13
N GLY A 222 4.52 11.57 15.79
CA GLY A 222 3.67 10.58 15.11
C GLY A 222 2.44 11.18 14.44
N GLU A 223 2.31 12.51 14.44
CA GLU A 223 1.24 13.27 13.83
C GLU A 223 1.65 13.81 12.45
N GLY A 224 0.68 13.92 11.58
CA GLY A 224 0.89 14.41 10.21
C GLY A 224 0.83 13.30 9.18
N HIS A 225 1.30 13.61 8.02
CA HIS A 225 1.32 12.74 6.84
C HIS A 225 2.75 12.21 6.63
N PRO A 226 3.08 10.98 7.09
CA PRO A 226 4.47 10.54 7.11
C PRO A 226 5.09 10.49 5.71
N LEU A 227 4.35 10.10 4.66
CA LEU A 227 4.90 10.03 3.31
C LEU A 227 5.48 11.39 2.86
N ILE A 228 4.67 12.44 2.88
CA ILE A 228 5.11 13.76 2.40
C ILE A 228 6.15 14.43 3.31
N ASN A 229 6.28 13.98 4.54
CA ASN A 229 7.24 14.47 5.52
C ASN A 229 8.52 13.63 5.59
N SER A 230 8.53 12.43 4.99
CA SER A 230 9.73 11.61 4.80
C SER A 230 10.54 12.05 3.58
N HIS A 231 11.62 11.34 3.28
CA HIS A 231 12.39 11.56 2.04
C HIS A 231 11.53 11.37 0.77
N TRP A 232 10.48 10.55 0.83
CA TRP A 232 9.57 10.32 -0.29
C TRP A 232 8.78 11.57 -0.70
N GLY A 233 8.56 12.51 0.20
CA GLY A 233 7.88 13.77 -0.13
C GLY A 233 8.62 14.66 -1.13
N ALA A 234 9.89 14.36 -1.44
CA ALA A 234 10.62 14.98 -2.54
C ALA A 234 10.10 14.55 -3.92
N TYR A 235 9.41 13.42 -3.98
CA TYR A 235 8.96 12.76 -5.21
C TYR A 235 7.46 12.54 -5.28
N LEU A 236 6.80 12.36 -4.13
CA LEU A 236 5.45 11.83 -4.02
C LEU A 236 4.54 12.69 -3.13
N ASP A 237 3.26 12.75 -3.52
CA ASP A 237 2.17 13.25 -2.66
C ASP A 237 1.05 12.20 -2.60
N HIS A 238 0.69 11.75 -1.41
CA HIS A 238 -0.36 10.76 -1.19
C HIS A 238 -1.67 11.43 -0.80
N LEU A 239 -2.67 11.38 -1.69
CA LEU A 239 -3.90 12.16 -1.62
C LEU A 239 -4.99 11.53 -0.74
N LYS A 240 -4.74 11.34 0.55
CA LYS A 240 -5.72 10.75 1.47
C LYS A 240 -6.96 11.63 1.69
N GLY A 241 -8.12 10.98 1.73
CA GLY A 241 -9.38 11.61 2.10
C GLY A 241 -9.74 12.79 1.18
N LYS A 242 -9.98 13.96 1.74
CA LYS A 242 -10.36 15.19 1.00
C LYS A 242 -9.31 15.66 -0.01
N ARG A 243 -8.03 15.28 0.15
CA ARG A 243 -6.95 15.64 -0.79
C ARG A 243 -7.17 15.05 -2.18
N LYS A 244 -7.92 13.93 -2.29
CA LYS A 244 -8.34 13.37 -3.58
C LYS A 244 -9.14 14.34 -4.43
N THR A 245 -9.98 15.15 -3.80
CA THR A 245 -10.80 16.17 -4.48
C THR A 245 -10.00 17.42 -4.81
N THR A 246 -9.08 17.84 -3.92
CA THR A 246 -8.22 19.02 -4.15
C THR A 246 -7.03 18.72 -5.05
N GLY A 247 -6.69 17.44 -5.24
CA GLY A 247 -5.59 17.00 -6.10
C GLY A 247 -4.20 17.29 -5.54
N ARG A 248 -4.09 17.79 -4.30
CA ARG A 248 -2.81 18.12 -3.62
C ARG A 248 -2.98 18.12 -2.12
N SER A 249 -1.94 17.74 -1.38
CA SER A 249 -1.87 17.94 0.05
C SER A 249 -1.64 19.43 0.38
N PRO A 250 -2.35 19.99 1.38
CA PRO A 250 -2.17 21.38 1.76
C PRO A 250 -0.81 21.59 2.45
N ALA A 251 -0.24 22.78 2.31
CA ALA A 251 1.03 23.14 2.94
C ALA A 251 1.01 22.98 4.48
N THR A 252 -0.15 23.08 5.11
CA THR A 252 -0.33 22.85 6.56
C THR A 252 -0.01 21.42 7.01
N ASP A 253 -0.02 20.44 6.09
CA ASP A 253 0.34 19.06 6.37
C ASP A 253 1.86 18.85 6.40
N LEU A 254 2.64 19.77 5.82
CA LEU A 254 4.09 19.71 5.84
C LEU A 254 4.62 20.07 7.23
N LYS A 255 5.47 19.21 7.78
CA LYS A 255 6.21 19.40 9.04
C LYS A 255 7.71 19.58 8.79
N VAL A 256 8.12 19.44 7.54
CA VAL A 256 9.48 19.65 7.05
C VAL A 256 9.47 20.72 5.97
N GLN A 257 10.56 21.45 5.84
CA GLN A 257 10.72 22.42 4.75
C GLN A 257 10.92 21.66 3.43
N ARG A 258 10.14 22.05 2.40
CA ARG A 258 10.21 21.51 1.05
C ARG A 258 10.63 22.60 0.06
N THR A 259 11.50 22.23 -0.87
CA THR A 259 12.02 23.14 -1.91
C THR A 259 11.62 22.73 -3.32
N GLU A 260 11.02 21.56 -3.46
CA GLU A 260 10.55 21.03 -4.75
C GLU A 260 9.43 21.92 -5.30
N ALA A 261 9.45 22.18 -6.61
CA ALA A 261 8.47 23.08 -7.27
C ALA A 261 7.01 22.69 -7.03
N TYR A 262 6.76 21.40 -6.83
CA TYR A 262 5.44 20.89 -6.50
C TYR A 262 4.89 21.50 -5.19
N TRP A 263 5.75 21.77 -4.20
CA TRP A 263 5.36 22.27 -2.89
C TRP A 263 5.32 23.80 -2.76
N GLN A 264 5.80 24.53 -3.78
CA GLN A 264 5.83 26.01 -3.82
C GLN A 264 4.51 26.67 -4.30
#